data_7012d479d17c5a201ac17b0ee7593025
#
_entry.id   7012d479d17c5a201ac17b0ee7593025
#
_cell.length_a   1.000
_cell.length_b   1.000
_cell.length_c   1.000
_cell.angle_alpha   90.00
_cell.angle_beta   90.00
_cell.angle_gamma   90.00
#
_symmetry.space_group_name_H-M   'P 1'
#
loop_
_entity.id
_entity.type
_entity.pdbx_description
1 polymer ?
#
loop_
_entity_poly.entity_id
_entity_poly.type
_entity_poly.pdbx_seq_one_letter_code
_entity_poly.pdbx_strand_id
1 'polypeptide(L)'
;MTSSETATPAPVRIEGPLPLTPLPFIQPGLGFALDASLYHGILDQIDDGVYFVDREKRILLWNRSAERITGFPRSEVVGEHCGNRWLCHIDGSGRMLCTNGCPLQRAVDTGVPIEADAFLQHKQGHRIPVRIKTIPLRDRQNRLVGAVEVFRSTADDRRQDQIIEELSHLAMMDDLTMLPNRRHFDMQLDRRLAELGRFGWPFGTLMIDIDRFKRVNDSAGHQMGDEVLRMVARTLSSNCRGLDTIARWGGEEFTAIITNVREDELRLVAEKFRTMVEASGLREGENDPIHVTVSIGGAIARPNETPAELIRRTDEMLYVAKRSGRNRVCI
;
A
#
# COMPACT_ATOMS: atom_id res chain seq x y z
N MET A 1 13.66 38.89 -6.86
CA MET A 1 14.93 38.19 -6.61
C MET A 1 15.01 37.88 -5.14
N THR A 2 14.56 36.71 -4.72
CA THR A 2 14.92 36.06 -3.43
C THR A 2 14.68 34.58 -3.63
N SER A 3 15.76 33.86 -3.73
CA SER A 3 15.86 32.42 -3.93
C SER A 3 15.44 31.70 -2.66
N SER A 4 14.45 30.82 -2.73
CA SER A 4 14.11 29.88 -1.65
C SER A 4 14.94 28.62 -1.87
N GLU A 5 15.98 28.46 -1.06
CA GLU A 5 16.77 27.25 -0.93
C GLU A 5 15.89 26.13 -0.33
N THR A 6 15.76 25.05 -1.07
CA THR A 6 15.18 23.79 -0.59
C THR A 6 16.18 23.13 0.36
N ALA A 7 15.86 23.11 1.64
CA ALA A 7 16.64 22.44 2.67
C ALA A 7 16.62 20.92 2.45
N THR A 8 17.77 20.37 2.08
CA THR A 8 18.06 18.93 2.12
C THR A 8 18.06 18.50 3.59
N PRO A 9 17.38 17.41 3.99
CA PRO A 9 17.43 16.93 5.36
C PRO A 9 18.86 16.52 5.72
N ALA A 10 19.33 17.00 6.86
CA ALA A 10 20.66 16.73 7.38
C ALA A 10 20.85 15.22 7.60
N PRO A 11 22.06 14.68 7.33
CA PRO A 11 22.36 13.28 7.60
C PRO A 11 22.30 13.03 9.12
N VAL A 12 21.57 11.97 9.51
CA VAL A 12 21.51 11.47 10.89
C VAL A 12 22.95 11.19 11.33
N ARG A 13 23.47 11.96 12.28
CA ARG A 13 24.73 11.66 12.97
C ARG A 13 24.52 10.42 13.81
N ILE A 14 25.07 9.31 13.38
CA ILE A 14 25.26 8.14 14.24
C ILE A 14 26.43 8.51 15.15
N GLU A 15 26.14 8.70 16.43
CA GLU A 15 27.16 8.81 17.47
C GLU A 15 28.05 7.57 17.44
N GLY A 16 29.33 7.74 17.71
CA GLY A 16 30.42 6.81 17.49
C GLY A 16 30.22 5.37 18.03
N PRO A 17 31.17 4.46 17.78
CA PRO A 17 31.00 3.03 18.04
C PRO A 17 30.62 2.81 19.50
N LEU A 18 29.41 2.21 19.67
CA LEU A 18 29.04 1.68 20.99
C LEU A 18 30.17 0.80 21.49
N PRO A 19 30.72 1.03 22.73
CA PRO A 19 31.71 0.14 23.28
C PRO A 19 31.09 -1.26 23.29
N LEU A 20 31.74 -2.20 22.62
CA LEU A 20 31.43 -3.62 22.74
C LEU A 20 31.66 -4.00 24.19
N THR A 21 30.65 -3.83 25.04
CA THR A 21 30.62 -4.47 26.36
C THR A 21 30.75 -5.96 26.07
N PRO A 22 31.72 -6.64 26.69
CA PRO A 22 31.80 -8.09 26.62
C PRO A 22 30.42 -8.62 27.01
N LEU A 23 29.86 -9.52 26.19
CA LEU A 23 28.60 -10.20 26.51
C LEU A 23 28.63 -10.62 27.97
N PRO A 24 27.60 -10.31 28.78
CA PRO A 24 27.57 -10.68 30.17
C PRO A 24 27.82 -12.18 30.27
N PHE A 25 28.83 -12.54 31.02
CA PHE A 25 29.26 -13.87 31.37
C PHE A 25 28.03 -14.79 31.56
N ILE A 26 27.91 -15.80 30.72
CA ILE A 26 27.10 -16.98 31.07
C ILE A 26 27.87 -17.61 32.26
N GLN A 27 27.23 -17.63 33.43
CA GLN A 27 27.82 -18.15 34.67
C GLN A 27 28.34 -19.56 34.41
N PRO A 28 29.57 -19.89 34.91
CA PRO A 28 30.07 -21.25 34.91
C PRO A 28 29.22 -22.08 35.90
N GLY A 29 28.29 -22.87 35.36
CA GLY A 29 27.37 -23.67 36.17
C GLY A 29 26.33 -24.44 35.39
N LEU A 30 25.98 -24.03 34.16
CA LEU A 30 25.20 -24.82 33.25
C LEU A 30 26.16 -25.64 32.39
N GLY A 31 26.17 -26.97 32.57
CA GLY A 31 27.09 -27.93 31.94
C GLY A 31 26.99 -28.07 30.42
N PHE A 32 26.90 -26.94 29.70
CA PHE A 32 26.99 -26.88 28.25
C PHE A 32 28.36 -26.34 27.89
N ALA A 33 29.22 -27.18 27.34
CA ALA A 33 30.38 -26.72 26.61
C ALA A 33 29.89 -25.92 25.41
N LEU A 34 30.20 -24.62 25.34
CA LEU A 34 29.97 -23.77 24.15
C LEU A 34 30.98 -24.24 23.07
N ASP A 35 30.69 -25.35 22.43
CA ASP A 35 31.46 -25.87 21.30
C ASP A 35 30.92 -25.39 19.95
N ALA A 36 31.64 -25.67 18.89
CA ALA A 36 31.25 -25.27 17.54
C ALA A 36 29.89 -25.84 17.14
N SER A 37 29.49 -27.01 17.67
CA SER A 37 28.22 -27.67 17.32
C SER A 37 27.02 -26.91 17.88
N LEU A 38 27.15 -26.35 19.09
CA LEU A 38 26.10 -25.52 19.70
C LEU A 38 25.90 -24.21 18.91
N TYR A 39 26.98 -23.53 18.50
CA TYR A 39 26.88 -22.33 17.68
C TYR A 39 26.21 -22.62 16.32
N HIS A 40 26.55 -23.71 15.68
CA HIS A 40 25.88 -24.16 14.45
C HIS A 40 24.40 -24.43 14.69
N GLY A 41 24.07 -25.12 15.78
CA GLY A 41 22.68 -25.40 16.14
C GLY A 41 21.86 -24.13 16.37
N ILE A 42 22.42 -23.11 17.03
CA ILE A 42 21.76 -21.81 17.23
C ILE A 42 21.54 -21.09 15.90
N LEU A 43 22.57 -21.02 15.06
CA LEU A 43 22.49 -20.35 13.75
C LEU A 43 21.50 -21.02 12.81
N ASP A 44 21.32 -22.33 12.90
CA ASP A 44 20.35 -23.09 12.11
C ASP A 44 18.88 -22.89 12.57
N GLN A 45 18.65 -22.32 13.76
CA GLN A 45 17.31 -21.94 14.23
C GLN A 45 16.92 -20.49 13.89
N ILE A 46 17.85 -19.69 13.37
CA ILE A 46 17.56 -18.31 12.94
C ILE A 46 16.88 -18.38 11.57
N ASP A 47 15.77 -17.64 11.42
CA ASP A 47 15.01 -17.60 10.16
C ASP A 47 15.71 -16.81 9.04
N ASP A 48 16.61 -15.90 9.40
CA ASP A 48 17.44 -15.17 8.46
C ASP A 48 18.57 -16.05 7.91
N GLY A 49 18.92 -15.86 6.65
CA GLY A 49 20.11 -16.47 6.06
C GLY A 49 21.35 -15.85 6.67
N VAL A 50 22.25 -16.68 7.18
CA VAL A 50 23.52 -16.26 7.80
C VAL A 50 24.66 -17.01 7.16
N TYR A 51 25.68 -16.26 6.74
CA TYR A 51 26.95 -16.86 6.34
C TYR A 51 28.15 -16.05 6.82
N PHE A 52 29.26 -16.75 7.02
CA PHE A 52 30.54 -16.17 7.44
C PHE A 52 31.53 -16.28 6.31
N VAL A 53 32.36 -15.26 6.12
CA VAL A 53 33.48 -15.30 5.20
C VAL A 53 34.78 -14.91 5.89
N ASP A 54 35.90 -15.44 5.40
CA ASP A 54 37.25 -14.96 5.73
C ASP A 54 37.56 -13.63 5.02
N ARG A 55 38.82 -13.18 5.16
CA ARG A 55 39.30 -11.94 4.52
C ARG A 55 39.37 -12.05 3.00
N GLU A 56 39.52 -13.23 2.47
CA GLU A 56 39.56 -13.60 1.07
C GLU A 56 38.14 -13.86 0.51
N LYS A 57 37.08 -13.62 1.34
CA LYS A 57 35.67 -13.84 1.01
C LYS A 57 35.30 -15.29 0.71
N ARG A 58 36.04 -16.26 1.25
CA ARG A 58 35.64 -17.65 1.22
C ARG A 58 34.59 -17.91 2.28
N ILE A 59 33.53 -18.60 1.93
CA ILE A 59 32.40 -18.93 2.81
C ILE A 59 32.88 -20.01 3.79
N LEU A 60 32.87 -19.68 5.08
CA LEU A 60 33.27 -20.59 6.16
C LEU A 60 32.06 -21.25 6.84
N LEU A 61 30.92 -20.59 6.82
CA LEU A 61 29.67 -21.07 7.42
C LEU A 61 28.50 -20.64 6.54
N TRP A 62 27.51 -21.51 6.47
CA TRP A 62 26.26 -21.32 5.74
C TRP A 62 25.14 -22.00 6.53
N ASN A 63 24.20 -21.22 7.10
CA ASN A 63 23.15 -21.79 7.93
C ASN A 63 21.99 -22.39 7.09
N ARG A 64 21.11 -23.12 7.76
CA ARG A 64 19.95 -23.77 7.14
C ARG A 64 19.01 -22.80 6.45
N SER A 65 18.83 -21.61 6.98
CA SER A 65 17.97 -20.58 6.37
C SER A 65 18.58 -20.00 5.10
N ALA A 66 19.91 -19.86 5.06
CA ALA A 66 20.60 -19.49 3.83
C ALA A 66 20.40 -20.55 2.72
N GLU A 67 20.44 -21.86 3.06
CA GLU A 67 20.11 -22.93 2.11
C GLU A 67 18.66 -22.80 1.60
N ARG A 68 17.72 -22.61 2.52
CA ARG A 68 16.28 -22.48 2.21
C ARG A 68 15.98 -21.27 1.31
N ILE A 69 16.55 -20.10 1.63
CA ILE A 69 16.29 -18.86 0.91
C ILE A 69 16.93 -18.89 -0.47
N THR A 70 18.16 -19.39 -0.62
CA THR A 70 18.92 -19.31 -1.87
C THR A 70 18.82 -20.56 -2.73
N GLY A 71 18.41 -21.70 -2.15
CA GLY A 71 18.39 -23.00 -2.80
C GLY A 71 19.76 -23.64 -2.92
N PHE A 72 20.85 -23.00 -2.49
CA PHE A 72 22.19 -23.56 -2.51
C PHE A 72 22.50 -24.32 -1.21
N PRO A 73 22.79 -25.64 -1.27
CA PRO A 73 23.15 -26.40 -0.10
C PRO A 73 24.54 -26.02 0.43
N ARG A 74 24.74 -26.13 1.71
CA ARG A 74 26.01 -25.87 2.41
C ARG A 74 27.20 -26.59 1.75
N SER A 75 27.00 -27.82 1.33
CA SER A 75 28.04 -28.64 0.70
C SER A 75 28.57 -28.10 -0.64
N GLU A 76 27.81 -27.22 -1.30
CA GLU A 76 28.23 -26.60 -2.57
C GLU A 76 28.95 -25.27 -2.37
N VAL A 77 28.64 -24.55 -1.29
CA VAL A 77 29.09 -23.15 -1.11
C VAL A 77 30.18 -22.96 -0.10
N VAL A 78 30.28 -23.81 0.93
CA VAL A 78 31.34 -23.71 1.94
C VAL A 78 32.71 -24.01 1.32
N GLY A 79 33.68 -23.12 1.58
CA GLY A 79 35.01 -23.15 0.96
C GLY A 79 35.13 -22.35 -0.34
N GLU A 80 34.00 -22.00 -0.96
CA GLU A 80 33.97 -21.24 -2.20
C GLU A 80 33.99 -19.71 -1.92
N HIS A 81 34.43 -18.93 -2.93
CA HIS A 81 34.38 -17.48 -2.86
C HIS A 81 32.95 -16.97 -3.10
N CYS A 82 32.42 -16.12 -2.22
CA CYS A 82 31.02 -15.69 -2.22
C CYS A 82 30.58 -14.97 -3.53
N GLY A 83 31.53 -14.31 -4.21
CA GLY A 83 31.28 -13.63 -5.49
C GLY A 83 31.31 -14.55 -6.73
N ASN A 84 31.69 -15.82 -6.59
CA ASN A 84 31.87 -16.78 -7.68
C ASN A 84 30.53 -17.42 -8.10
N ARG A 85 29.56 -16.66 -8.60
CA ARG A 85 28.26 -17.18 -9.06
C ARG A 85 27.25 -17.66 -8.00
N TRP A 86 27.58 -17.66 -6.71
CA TRP A 86 26.66 -18.17 -5.70
C TRP A 86 25.57 -17.14 -5.35
N LEU A 87 25.93 -15.98 -4.81
CA LEU A 87 24.98 -14.96 -4.38
C LEU A 87 24.78 -13.85 -5.42
N CYS A 88 25.86 -13.44 -6.11
CA CYS A 88 25.82 -12.46 -7.19
C CYS A 88 24.89 -11.27 -6.92
N HIS A 89 25.14 -10.56 -5.81
CA HIS A 89 24.33 -9.42 -5.39
C HIS A 89 24.22 -8.35 -6.47
N ILE A 90 23.01 -7.90 -6.76
CA ILE A 90 22.73 -6.73 -7.59
C ILE A 90 21.90 -5.72 -6.83
N ASP A 91 22.01 -4.44 -7.18
CA ASP A 91 21.14 -3.39 -6.67
C ASP A 91 19.83 -3.28 -7.47
N GLY A 92 18.94 -2.36 -7.08
CA GLY A 92 17.66 -2.12 -7.74
C GLY A 92 17.76 -1.64 -9.20
N SER A 93 18.95 -1.21 -9.65
CA SER A 93 19.23 -0.84 -11.05
C SER A 93 19.80 -2.01 -11.88
N GLY A 94 20.00 -3.17 -11.25
CA GLY A 94 20.61 -4.36 -11.89
C GLY A 94 22.14 -4.35 -11.90
N ARG A 95 22.79 -3.40 -11.23
CA ARG A 95 24.25 -3.30 -11.18
C ARG A 95 24.83 -4.35 -10.22
N MET A 96 25.86 -5.07 -10.64
CA MET A 96 26.58 -6.07 -9.83
C MET A 96 27.32 -5.41 -8.65
N LEU A 97 26.88 -5.67 -7.44
CA LEU A 97 27.52 -5.17 -6.23
C LEU A 97 28.82 -5.93 -5.91
N CYS A 98 28.90 -7.21 -6.25
CA CYS A 98 30.09 -8.04 -5.94
C CYS A 98 31.38 -7.56 -6.63
N THR A 99 31.26 -6.85 -7.75
CA THR A 99 32.40 -6.28 -8.50
C THR A 99 32.63 -4.82 -8.18
N ASN A 100 31.57 -4.07 -7.82
CA ASN A 100 31.67 -2.65 -7.59
C ASN A 100 30.69 -2.19 -6.48
N GLY A 101 31.24 -1.98 -5.27
CA GLY A 101 30.44 -1.53 -4.12
C GLY A 101 29.93 -2.64 -3.22
N CYS A 102 30.60 -3.78 -3.20
CA CYS A 102 30.27 -4.94 -2.35
C CYS A 102 30.12 -4.53 -0.87
N PRO A 103 28.92 -4.71 -0.28
CA PRO A 103 28.69 -4.35 1.13
C PRO A 103 29.62 -5.11 2.08
N LEU A 104 29.90 -6.36 1.79
CA LEU A 104 30.79 -7.20 2.57
C LEU A 104 32.23 -6.66 2.51
N GLN A 105 32.75 -6.30 1.32
CA GLN A 105 34.06 -5.69 1.19
C GLN A 105 34.15 -4.37 1.94
N ARG A 106 33.11 -3.52 1.80
CA ARG A 106 33.06 -2.24 2.50
C ARG A 106 33.08 -2.41 4.01
N ALA A 107 32.33 -3.38 4.55
CA ALA A 107 32.35 -3.68 5.99
C ALA A 107 33.74 -4.15 6.46
N VAL A 108 34.43 -4.98 5.66
CA VAL A 108 35.79 -5.40 5.93
C VAL A 108 36.77 -4.23 5.87
N ASP A 109 36.68 -3.37 4.86
CA ASP A 109 37.62 -2.25 4.67
C ASP A 109 37.43 -1.14 5.73
N THR A 110 36.18 -0.83 6.08
CA THR A 110 35.86 0.26 7.01
C THR A 110 35.81 -0.18 8.48
N GLY A 111 35.65 -1.48 8.72
CA GLY A 111 35.44 -2.03 10.05
C GLY A 111 34.10 -1.63 10.69
N VAL A 112 33.14 -1.16 9.90
CA VAL A 112 31.80 -0.70 10.33
C VAL A 112 30.72 -1.57 9.69
N PRO A 113 29.64 -1.94 10.40
CA PRO A 113 28.51 -2.66 9.82
C PRO A 113 27.89 -1.88 8.65
N ILE A 114 27.48 -2.61 7.60
CA ILE A 114 26.83 -2.06 6.39
C ILE A 114 25.47 -2.71 6.24
N GLU A 115 24.44 -1.90 6.03
CA GLU A 115 23.10 -2.37 5.65
C GLU A 115 22.78 -1.91 4.23
N ALA A 116 22.12 -2.78 3.45
CA ALA A 116 21.69 -2.47 2.10
C ALA A 116 20.51 -3.35 1.66
N ASP A 117 19.69 -2.83 0.76
CA ASP A 117 18.75 -3.65 0.01
C ASP A 117 19.42 -4.15 -1.28
N ALA A 118 19.25 -5.43 -1.58
CA ALA A 118 19.89 -6.10 -2.71
C ALA A 118 19.00 -7.21 -3.26
N PHE A 119 19.44 -7.80 -4.37
CA PHE A 119 18.84 -9.01 -4.94
C PHE A 119 19.90 -10.10 -5.01
N LEU A 120 19.65 -11.23 -4.36
CA LEU A 120 20.45 -12.44 -4.46
C LEU A 120 20.05 -13.28 -5.67
N GLN A 121 20.95 -14.12 -6.14
CA GLN A 121 20.63 -15.16 -7.10
C GLN A 121 20.18 -16.43 -6.39
N HIS A 122 19.02 -16.95 -6.75
CA HIS A 122 18.58 -18.29 -6.36
C HIS A 122 19.22 -19.35 -7.26
N LYS A 123 19.40 -20.57 -6.76
CA LYS A 123 19.95 -21.71 -7.54
C LYS A 123 19.18 -21.99 -8.84
N GLN A 124 17.88 -21.71 -8.85
CA GLN A 124 17.01 -21.82 -10.04
C GLN A 124 17.12 -20.63 -11.01
N GLY A 125 18.01 -19.67 -10.76
CA GLY A 125 18.30 -18.55 -11.66
C GLY A 125 17.51 -17.27 -11.45
N HIS A 126 16.43 -17.28 -10.69
CA HIS A 126 15.66 -16.06 -10.38
C HIS A 126 16.33 -15.20 -9.29
N ARG A 127 15.89 -13.94 -9.18
CA ARG A 127 16.40 -12.99 -8.19
C ARG A 127 15.46 -12.92 -6.98
N ILE A 128 16.05 -12.96 -5.78
CA ILE A 128 15.36 -12.85 -4.50
C ILE A 128 15.65 -11.48 -3.92
N PRO A 129 14.65 -10.63 -3.67
CA PRO A 129 14.85 -9.38 -2.96
C PRO A 129 15.18 -9.66 -1.50
N VAL A 130 16.27 -9.06 -1.01
CA VAL A 130 16.73 -9.24 0.36
C VAL A 130 17.18 -7.91 0.97
N ARG A 131 17.02 -7.81 2.28
CA ARG A 131 17.74 -6.84 3.11
C ARG A 131 18.94 -7.53 3.70
N ILE A 132 20.11 -6.97 3.49
CA ILE A 132 21.39 -7.51 3.98
C ILE A 132 21.96 -6.62 5.05
N LYS A 133 22.61 -7.25 6.04
CA LYS A 133 23.41 -6.61 7.07
C LYS A 133 24.74 -7.33 7.17
N THR A 134 25.81 -6.62 6.85
CA THR A 134 27.17 -7.15 6.91
C THR A 134 27.90 -6.60 8.12
N ILE A 135 28.48 -7.47 8.94
CA ILE A 135 29.13 -7.15 10.21
C ILE A 135 30.57 -7.64 10.14
N PRO A 136 31.58 -6.76 10.31
CA PRO A 136 32.99 -7.17 10.34
C PRO A 136 33.29 -8.01 11.57
N LEU A 137 34.02 -9.11 11.40
CA LEU A 137 34.44 -9.99 12.48
C LEU A 137 35.89 -9.70 12.91
N ARG A 138 36.12 -9.67 14.24
CA ARG A 138 37.44 -9.44 14.82
C ARG A 138 37.79 -10.58 15.76
N ASP A 139 39.07 -10.92 15.80
CA ASP A 139 39.64 -11.87 16.78
C ASP A 139 39.80 -11.24 18.18
N ARG A 140 40.29 -12.06 19.12
CA ARG A 140 40.57 -11.63 20.51
C ARG A 140 41.64 -10.51 20.60
N GLN A 141 42.45 -10.34 19.58
CA GLN A 141 43.46 -9.29 19.45
C GLN A 141 42.92 -8.06 18.67
N ASN A 142 41.62 -7.98 18.48
CA ASN A 142 40.91 -6.92 17.70
C ASN A 142 41.33 -6.82 16.23
N ARG A 143 41.97 -7.86 15.65
CA ARG A 143 42.34 -7.90 14.25
C ARG A 143 41.13 -8.39 13.42
N LEU A 144 40.89 -7.74 12.29
CA LEU A 144 39.82 -8.14 11.39
C LEU A 144 40.15 -9.51 10.77
N VAL A 145 39.26 -10.47 10.92
CA VAL A 145 39.44 -11.86 10.44
C VAL A 145 38.44 -12.24 9.33
N GLY A 146 37.42 -11.42 9.10
CA GLY A 146 36.40 -11.67 8.07
C GLY A 146 35.14 -10.84 8.31
N ALA A 147 34.01 -11.33 7.83
CA ALA A 147 32.71 -10.73 8.07
C ALA A 147 31.59 -11.77 8.15
N VAL A 148 30.50 -11.39 8.83
CA VAL A 148 29.21 -12.08 8.78
C VAL A 148 28.28 -11.28 7.91
N GLU A 149 27.55 -11.94 7.03
CA GLU A 149 26.38 -11.35 6.37
C GLU A 149 25.12 -12.07 6.83
N VAL A 150 24.16 -11.27 7.30
CA VAL A 150 22.82 -11.69 7.62
C VAL A 150 21.90 -11.14 6.54
N PHE A 151 21.05 -11.96 5.95
CA PHE A 151 20.11 -11.54 4.94
C PHE A 151 18.72 -12.14 5.16
N ARG A 152 17.70 -11.28 4.98
CA ARG A 152 16.29 -11.66 5.08
C ARG A 152 15.62 -11.45 3.74
N SER A 153 14.85 -12.44 3.30
CA SER A 153 13.98 -12.27 2.13
C SER A 153 12.90 -11.24 2.44
N THR A 154 12.73 -10.24 1.55
CA THR A 154 11.63 -9.27 1.63
C THR A 154 10.47 -9.65 0.71
N ALA A 155 10.49 -10.87 0.14
CA ALA A 155 9.42 -11.36 -0.74
C ALA A 155 8.12 -11.62 0.03
N ASP A 156 8.21 -12.11 1.27
CA ASP A 156 7.03 -12.37 2.11
C ASP A 156 6.42 -11.07 2.64
N ASP A 157 7.23 -10.07 2.96
CA ASP A 157 6.75 -8.73 3.36
C ASP A 157 5.89 -8.13 2.22
N ARG A 158 6.37 -8.19 0.97
CA ARG A 158 5.62 -7.71 -0.21
C ARG A 158 4.34 -8.50 -0.46
N ARG A 159 4.33 -9.80 -0.18
CA ARG A 159 3.14 -10.64 -0.32
C ARG A 159 2.10 -10.31 0.75
N GLN A 160 2.55 -10.00 1.95
CA GLN A 160 1.70 -9.57 3.05
C GLN A 160 1.10 -8.18 2.77
N ASP A 161 1.88 -7.25 2.23
CA ASP A 161 1.41 -5.94 1.77
C ASP A 161 0.38 -6.08 0.63
N GLN A 162 0.60 -6.97 -0.34
CA GLN A 162 -0.36 -7.28 -1.40
C GLN A 162 -1.67 -7.87 -0.86
N ILE A 163 -1.61 -8.79 0.09
CA ILE A 163 -2.81 -9.36 0.73
C ILE A 163 -3.56 -8.28 1.51
N ILE A 164 -2.85 -7.39 2.21
CA ILE A 164 -3.46 -6.25 2.91
C ILE A 164 -4.10 -5.29 1.91
N GLU A 165 -3.48 -5.05 0.78
CA GLU A 165 -4.01 -4.21 -0.31
C GLU A 165 -5.25 -4.86 -0.95
N GLU A 166 -5.24 -6.16 -1.23
CA GLU A 166 -6.39 -6.91 -1.73
C GLU A 166 -7.55 -6.93 -0.72
N LEU A 167 -7.26 -7.20 0.56
CA LEU A 167 -8.26 -7.14 1.63
C LEU A 167 -8.81 -5.73 1.82
N SER A 168 -7.95 -4.71 1.69
CA SER A 168 -8.37 -3.31 1.72
C SER A 168 -9.24 -2.96 0.51
N HIS A 169 -8.94 -3.49 -0.67
CA HIS A 169 -9.73 -3.29 -1.88
C HIS A 169 -11.12 -3.96 -1.74
N LEU A 170 -11.20 -5.17 -1.21
CA LEU A 170 -12.47 -5.84 -0.90
C LEU A 170 -13.29 -5.07 0.14
N ALA A 171 -12.63 -4.47 1.14
CA ALA A 171 -13.28 -3.64 2.15
C ALA A 171 -13.71 -2.24 1.66
N MET A 172 -13.47 -1.88 0.39
CA MET A 172 -13.78 -0.58 -0.21
C MET A 172 -14.96 -0.58 -1.16
N MET A 173 -15.60 -1.72 -1.36
CA MET A 173 -16.79 -1.84 -2.19
C MET A 173 -18.05 -2.03 -1.32
N ASP A 174 -19.20 -1.69 -1.85
CA ASP A 174 -20.50 -1.97 -1.27
C ASP A 174 -21.02 -3.30 -1.84
N ASP A 175 -21.28 -4.27 -0.97
CA ASP A 175 -21.64 -5.64 -1.34
C ASP A 175 -22.96 -5.73 -2.18
N LEU A 176 -23.88 -4.80 -2.01
CA LEU A 176 -25.15 -4.81 -2.73
C LEU A 176 -25.04 -4.23 -4.13
N THR A 177 -24.38 -3.09 -4.26
CA THR A 177 -24.33 -2.31 -5.49
C THR A 177 -23.05 -2.50 -6.29
N MET A 178 -22.01 -3.08 -5.69
CA MET A 178 -20.68 -3.23 -6.25
C MET A 178 -20.05 -1.89 -6.66
N LEU A 179 -20.53 -0.79 -6.10
CA LEU A 179 -19.89 0.52 -6.19
C LEU A 179 -18.87 0.67 -5.05
N PRO A 180 -17.90 1.57 -5.19
CA PRO A 180 -17.13 2.07 -4.06
C PRO A 180 -18.04 2.41 -2.88
N ASN A 181 -17.61 2.07 -1.66
CA ASN A 181 -18.32 2.44 -0.45
C ASN A 181 -17.86 3.82 0.07
N ARG A 182 -18.46 4.27 1.16
CA ARG A 182 -18.13 5.55 1.80
C ARG A 182 -16.65 5.70 2.12
N ARG A 183 -15.99 4.62 2.61
CA ARG A 183 -14.57 4.67 2.97
C ARG A 183 -13.69 4.95 1.75
N HIS A 184 -13.99 4.32 0.63
CA HIS A 184 -13.28 4.59 -0.63
C HIS A 184 -13.51 6.04 -1.09
N PHE A 185 -14.75 6.51 -1.01
CA PHE A 185 -15.07 7.90 -1.36
C PHE A 185 -14.27 8.90 -0.53
N ASP A 186 -14.21 8.71 0.80
CA ASP A 186 -13.49 9.60 1.71
C ASP A 186 -12.00 9.68 1.33
N MET A 187 -11.36 8.55 1.03
CA MET A 187 -9.97 8.51 0.55
C MET A 187 -9.76 9.25 -0.78
N GLN A 188 -10.68 9.09 -1.73
CA GLN A 188 -10.60 9.80 -3.00
C GLN A 188 -10.80 11.30 -2.82
N LEU A 189 -11.69 11.70 -1.92
CA LEU A 189 -11.95 13.10 -1.59
C LEU A 189 -10.71 13.79 -1.02
N ASP A 190 -10.04 13.16 -0.05
CA ASP A 190 -8.78 13.66 0.53
C ASP A 190 -7.72 13.87 -0.56
N ARG A 191 -7.57 12.88 -1.44
CA ARG A 191 -6.64 12.97 -2.57
C ARG A 191 -6.97 14.13 -3.51
N ARG A 192 -8.25 14.31 -3.88
CA ARG A 192 -8.66 15.39 -4.79
C ARG A 192 -8.49 16.77 -4.17
N LEU A 193 -8.74 16.92 -2.87
CA LEU A 193 -8.47 18.17 -2.17
C LEU A 193 -6.97 18.50 -2.14
N ALA A 194 -6.10 17.51 -1.92
CA ALA A 194 -4.66 17.68 -2.00
C ALA A 194 -4.20 18.07 -3.43
N GLU A 195 -4.75 17.45 -4.48
CA GLU A 195 -4.49 17.79 -5.87
C GLU A 195 -4.98 19.21 -6.23
N LEU A 196 -6.15 19.62 -5.74
CA LEU A 196 -6.65 20.99 -5.88
C LEU A 196 -5.71 21.99 -5.23
N GLY A 197 -5.26 21.74 -4.01
CA GLY A 197 -4.32 22.61 -3.31
C GLY A 197 -2.96 22.72 -3.98
N ARG A 198 -2.46 21.63 -4.60
CA ARG A 198 -1.12 21.58 -5.22
C ARG A 198 -1.10 22.04 -6.68
N PHE A 199 -2.11 21.66 -7.45
CA PHE A 199 -2.11 21.83 -8.90
C PHE A 199 -3.25 22.75 -9.40
N GLY A 200 -4.18 23.12 -8.53
CA GLY A 200 -5.35 23.92 -8.91
C GLY A 200 -6.38 23.16 -9.76
N TRP A 201 -6.35 21.82 -9.75
CA TRP A 201 -7.30 21.01 -10.54
C TRP A 201 -8.70 21.04 -9.91
N PRO A 202 -9.68 21.64 -10.58
CA PRO A 202 -11.01 21.81 -10.02
C PRO A 202 -11.77 20.48 -10.02
N PHE A 203 -12.62 20.29 -9.02
CA PHE A 203 -13.58 19.19 -8.96
C PHE A 203 -14.82 19.61 -8.15
N GLY A 204 -15.88 18.84 -8.29
CA GLY A 204 -17.07 19.00 -7.48
C GLY A 204 -17.52 17.69 -6.87
N THR A 205 -18.34 17.79 -5.84
CA THR A 205 -19.02 16.65 -5.20
C THR A 205 -20.52 16.72 -5.43
N LEU A 206 -21.13 15.55 -5.56
CA LEU A 206 -22.57 15.37 -5.61
C LEU A 206 -23.00 14.45 -4.46
N MET A 207 -24.12 14.78 -3.82
CA MET A 207 -24.86 13.88 -2.92
C MET A 207 -26.21 13.59 -3.58
N ILE A 208 -26.56 12.32 -3.71
CA ILE A 208 -27.69 11.82 -4.48
C ILE A 208 -28.54 10.93 -3.58
N ASP A 209 -29.83 11.14 -3.54
CA ASP A 209 -30.75 10.36 -2.70
C ASP A 209 -31.96 9.93 -3.50
N ILE A 210 -32.37 8.67 -3.36
CA ILE A 210 -33.52 8.12 -4.05
C ILE A 210 -34.81 8.63 -3.39
N ASP A 211 -35.57 9.40 -4.13
CA ASP A 211 -36.80 10.02 -3.63
C ASP A 211 -37.81 8.96 -3.19
N ARG A 212 -38.27 9.08 -1.95
CA ARG A 212 -39.33 8.24 -1.36
C ARG A 212 -38.99 6.73 -1.37
N PHE A 213 -37.72 6.36 -1.27
CA PHE A 213 -37.27 4.95 -1.33
C PHE A 213 -38.00 4.06 -0.32
N LYS A 214 -38.29 4.59 0.88
CA LYS A 214 -39.08 3.86 1.87
C LYS A 214 -40.43 3.36 1.32
N ARG A 215 -41.09 4.13 0.43
CA ARG A 215 -42.36 3.72 -0.15
C ARG A 215 -42.19 2.52 -1.10
N VAL A 216 -41.06 2.41 -1.78
CA VAL A 216 -40.73 1.24 -2.61
C VAL A 216 -40.65 -0.01 -1.70
N ASN A 217 -39.89 0.10 -0.60
CA ASN A 217 -39.77 -1.00 0.37
C ASN A 217 -41.11 -1.37 0.99
N ASP A 218 -41.92 -0.39 1.37
CA ASP A 218 -43.23 -0.59 2.03
C ASP A 218 -44.24 -1.22 1.06
N SER A 219 -44.15 -0.94 -0.25
CA SER A 219 -45.13 -1.43 -1.27
C SER A 219 -44.70 -2.71 -1.99
N ALA A 220 -43.39 -2.88 -2.26
CA ALA A 220 -42.88 -3.97 -3.08
C ALA A 220 -41.85 -4.88 -2.34
N GLY A 221 -41.59 -4.59 -1.06
CA GLY A 221 -40.67 -5.33 -0.21
C GLY A 221 -39.21 -4.99 -0.40
N HIS A 222 -38.36 -5.42 0.56
CA HIS A 222 -36.94 -5.10 0.59
C HIS A 222 -36.15 -5.66 -0.61
N GLN A 223 -36.53 -6.82 -1.14
CA GLN A 223 -35.87 -7.39 -2.31
C GLN A 223 -35.99 -6.47 -3.55
N MET A 224 -37.18 -5.88 -3.75
CA MET A 224 -37.39 -4.90 -4.81
C MET A 224 -36.63 -3.60 -4.52
N GLY A 225 -36.54 -3.17 -3.27
CA GLY A 225 -35.68 -2.05 -2.89
C GLY A 225 -34.22 -2.28 -3.25
N ASP A 226 -33.71 -3.49 -3.00
CA ASP A 226 -32.35 -3.88 -3.39
C ASP A 226 -32.12 -3.84 -4.92
N GLU A 227 -33.11 -4.28 -5.70
CA GLU A 227 -33.05 -4.17 -7.18
C GLU A 227 -33.08 -2.73 -7.65
N VAL A 228 -33.87 -1.85 -7.01
CA VAL A 228 -33.87 -0.40 -7.28
C VAL A 228 -32.50 0.19 -6.98
N LEU A 229 -31.89 -0.15 -5.84
CA LEU A 229 -30.53 0.31 -5.50
C LEU A 229 -29.50 -0.15 -6.54
N ARG A 230 -29.55 -1.40 -7.00
CA ARG A 230 -28.68 -1.93 -8.06
C ARG A 230 -28.91 -1.20 -9.41
N MET A 231 -30.17 -0.95 -9.76
CA MET A 231 -30.54 -0.22 -10.99
C MET A 231 -29.98 1.20 -10.97
N VAL A 232 -30.19 1.94 -9.89
CA VAL A 232 -29.66 3.31 -9.73
C VAL A 232 -28.13 3.30 -9.77
N ALA A 233 -27.49 2.41 -9.04
CA ALA A 233 -26.03 2.26 -9.03
C ALA A 233 -25.46 2.03 -10.43
N ARG A 234 -26.03 1.12 -11.22
CA ARG A 234 -25.63 0.84 -12.59
C ARG A 234 -25.89 2.05 -13.51
N THR A 235 -27.03 2.72 -13.35
CA THR A 235 -27.36 3.93 -14.13
C THR A 235 -26.33 5.03 -13.89
N LEU A 236 -25.97 5.29 -12.62
CA LEU A 236 -25.00 6.31 -12.28
C LEU A 236 -23.60 5.94 -12.81
N SER A 237 -23.12 4.73 -12.52
CA SER A 237 -21.77 4.30 -12.90
C SER A 237 -21.55 4.23 -14.41
N SER A 238 -22.55 3.73 -15.18
CA SER A 238 -22.45 3.66 -16.64
C SER A 238 -22.46 5.03 -17.32
N ASN A 239 -22.84 6.07 -16.61
CA ASN A 239 -22.88 7.45 -17.11
C ASN A 239 -21.77 8.34 -16.55
N CYS A 240 -20.85 7.77 -15.79
CA CYS A 240 -19.69 8.41 -15.18
C CYS A 240 -18.45 8.27 -16.08
N ARG A 241 -17.53 9.23 -16.03
CA ARG A 241 -16.24 9.15 -16.74
C ARG A 241 -15.25 8.33 -15.92
N GLY A 242 -14.21 7.78 -16.57
CA GLY A 242 -13.22 6.93 -15.89
C GLY A 242 -12.40 7.60 -14.78
N LEU A 243 -12.35 8.94 -14.76
CA LEU A 243 -11.66 9.71 -13.72
C LEU A 243 -12.58 10.17 -12.57
N ASP A 244 -13.91 10.05 -12.77
CA ASP A 244 -14.89 10.38 -11.75
C ASP A 244 -15.09 9.19 -10.81
N THR A 245 -15.60 9.43 -9.62
CA THR A 245 -15.89 8.40 -8.65
C THR A 245 -17.36 8.44 -8.28
N ILE A 246 -18.05 7.30 -8.39
CA ILE A 246 -19.40 7.11 -7.82
C ILE A 246 -19.27 6.13 -6.65
N ALA A 247 -19.92 6.41 -5.54
CA ALA A 247 -19.91 5.55 -4.36
C ALA A 247 -21.31 5.47 -3.74
N ARG A 248 -21.58 4.39 -3.02
CA ARG A 248 -22.72 4.32 -2.13
C ARG A 248 -22.34 4.91 -0.77
N TRP A 249 -23.04 5.96 -0.34
CA TRP A 249 -22.78 6.63 0.93
C TRP A 249 -23.37 5.85 2.11
N GLY A 250 -24.58 5.29 1.91
CA GLY A 250 -25.27 4.43 2.88
C GLY A 250 -26.78 4.43 2.63
N GLY A 251 -27.47 3.35 2.98
CA GLY A 251 -28.91 3.22 2.75
C GLY A 251 -29.30 3.45 1.28
N GLU A 252 -30.04 4.53 1.04
CA GLU A 252 -30.51 4.96 -0.29
C GLU A 252 -29.73 6.12 -0.88
N GLU A 253 -28.59 6.47 -0.27
CA GLU A 253 -27.77 7.62 -0.63
C GLU A 253 -26.53 7.18 -1.43
N PHE A 254 -26.25 7.93 -2.49
CA PHE A 254 -25.06 7.81 -3.32
C PHE A 254 -24.30 9.13 -3.32
N THR A 255 -23.04 9.07 -3.68
CA THR A 255 -22.19 10.26 -3.78
C THR A 255 -21.27 10.16 -4.99
N ALA A 256 -20.85 11.32 -5.50
CA ALA A 256 -19.92 11.37 -6.63
C ALA A 256 -18.84 12.43 -6.42
N ILE A 257 -17.65 12.15 -6.95
CA ILE A 257 -16.59 13.14 -7.21
C ILE A 257 -16.52 13.29 -8.73
N ILE A 258 -16.78 14.49 -9.22
CA ILE A 258 -16.70 14.83 -10.64
C ILE A 258 -15.48 15.71 -10.84
N THR A 259 -14.54 15.20 -11.64
CA THR A 259 -13.21 15.80 -11.81
C THR A 259 -13.19 16.79 -12.98
N ASN A 260 -12.35 17.80 -12.85
CA ASN A 260 -12.10 18.79 -13.92
C ASN A 260 -13.38 19.46 -14.42
N VAL A 261 -14.17 20.00 -13.47
CA VAL A 261 -15.47 20.64 -13.75
C VAL A 261 -15.60 21.97 -13.03
N ARG A 262 -16.36 22.89 -13.66
CA ARG A 262 -16.90 24.11 -13.05
C ARG A 262 -18.36 23.87 -12.63
N GLU A 263 -18.97 24.87 -12.02
CA GLU A 263 -20.30 24.74 -11.44
C GLU A 263 -21.38 24.43 -12.50
N ASP A 264 -21.33 25.08 -13.65
CA ASP A 264 -22.22 24.82 -14.77
C ASP A 264 -22.08 23.41 -15.35
N GLU A 265 -20.85 22.92 -15.47
CA GLU A 265 -20.55 21.55 -15.92
C GLU A 265 -20.97 20.51 -14.88
N LEU A 266 -20.75 20.78 -13.58
CA LEU A 266 -21.21 19.93 -12.50
C LEU A 266 -22.73 19.79 -12.52
N ARG A 267 -23.45 20.91 -12.73
CA ARG A 267 -24.91 20.92 -12.88
C ARG A 267 -25.38 20.08 -14.05
N LEU A 268 -24.71 20.16 -15.20
CA LEU A 268 -25.03 19.35 -16.37
C LEU A 268 -24.85 17.85 -16.11
N VAL A 269 -23.78 17.47 -15.42
CA VAL A 269 -23.56 16.06 -15.04
C VAL A 269 -24.64 15.59 -14.06
N ALA A 270 -24.95 16.39 -13.06
CA ALA A 270 -25.99 16.07 -12.08
C ALA A 270 -27.38 15.94 -12.72
N GLU A 271 -27.77 16.85 -13.63
CA GLU A 271 -29.02 16.74 -14.38
C GLU A 271 -29.06 15.52 -15.30
N LYS A 272 -27.91 15.17 -15.91
CA LYS A 272 -27.80 13.92 -16.67
C LYS A 272 -28.11 12.71 -15.79
N PHE A 273 -27.50 12.64 -14.59
CA PHE A 273 -27.78 11.55 -13.64
C PHE A 273 -29.24 11.50 -13.24
N ARG A 274 -29.83 12.65 -12.88
CA ARG A 274 -31.21 12.75 -12.49
C ARG A 274 -32.15 12.24 -13.60
N THR A 275 -31.99 12.73 -14.83
CA THR A 275 -32.83 12.35 -15.97
C THR A 275 -32.66 10.89 -16.37
N MET A 276 -31.45 10.34 -16.29
CA MET A 276 -31.21 8.92 -16.57
C MET A 276 -31.88 8.01 -15.55
N VAL A 277 -31.83 8.37 -14.26
CA VAL A 277 -32.54 7.61 -13.22
C VAL A 277 -34.07 7.73 -13.41
N GLU A 278 -34.62 8.93 -13.65
CA GLU A 278 -36.03 9.16 -13.88
C GLU A 278 -36.55 8.33 -15.10
N ALA A 279 -35.75 8.20 -16.15
CA ALA A 279 -36.08 7.40 -17.32
C ALA A 279 -35.89 5.90 -17.13
N SER A 280 -35.24 5.48 -16.06
CA SER A 280 -35.00 4.06 -15.76
C SER A 280 -36.20 3.44 -15.03
N GLY A 281 -36.43 2.15 -15.22
CA GLY A 281 -37.50 1.43 -14.53
C GLY A 281 -37.23 -0.06 -14.45
N LEU A 282 -37.72 -0.69 -13.39
CA LEU A 282 -37.64 -2.14 -13.16
C LEU A 282 -39.00 -2.77 -13.45
N ARG A 283 -39.02 -3.82 -14.27
CA ARG A 283 -40.24 -4.63 -14.55
C ARG A 283 -40.24 -5.87 -13.68
N GLU A 284 -41.35 -6.10 -13.00
CA GLU A 284 -41.62 -7.31 -12.26
C GLU A 284 -42.80 -8.03 -12.92
N GLY A 285 -42.51 -9.05 -13.73
CA GLY A 285 -43.52 -9.79 -14.49
C GLY A 285 -44.28 -8.90 -15.50
N GLU A 286 -45.59 -9.01 -15.50
CA GLU A 286 -46.50 -8.22 -16.37
C GLU A 286 -46.93 -6.88 -15.77
N ASN A 287 -46.47 -6.54 -14.58
CA ASN A 287 -46.79 -5.30 -13.88
C ASN A 287 -46.15 -4.08 -14.56
N ASP A 288 -46.71 -2.91 -14.29
CA ASP A 288 -46.11 -1.65 -14.70
C ASP A 288 -44.73 -1.49 -14.06
N PRO A 289 -43.75 -0.95 -14.81
CA PRO A 289 -42.40 -0.81 -14.28
C PRO A 289 -42.37 0.15 -13.09
N ILE A 290 -41.59 -0.23 -12.06
CA ILE A 290 -41.30 0.60 -10.89
C ILE A 290 -40.30 1.68 -11.32
N HIS A 291 -40.71 2.94 -11.24
CA HIS A 291 -39.87 4.10 -11.50
C HIS A 291 -39.55 4.84 -10.19
N VAL A 292 -38.35 5.34 -10.12
CA VAL A 292 -37.89 6.22 -9.02
C VAL A 292 -37.25 7.48 -9.59
N THR A 293 -37.23 8.51 -8.78
CA THR A 293 -36.47 9.74 -9.07
C THR A 293 -35.39 9.93 -8.03
N VAL A 294 -34.46 10.84 -8.29
CA VAL A 294 -33.41 11.22 -7.35
C VAL A 294 -33.39 12.73 -7.16
N SER A 295 -33.13 13.13 -5.93
CA SER A 295 -32.74 14.49 -5.60
C SER A 295 -31.23 14.58 -5.49
N ILE A 296 -30.62 15.63 -6.02
CA ILE A 296 -29.18 15.78 -6.09
C ILE A 296 -28.78 17.15 -5.54
N GLY A 297 -27.86 17.14 -4.57
CA GLY A 297 -27.13 18.31 -4.11
C GLY A 297 -25.71 18.30 -4.62
N GLY A 298 -25.15 19.45 -4.96
CA GLY A 298 -23.77 19.51 -5.42
C GLY A 298 -23.04 20.76 -4.92
N ALA A 299 -21.70 20.67 -4.91
CA ALA A 299 -20.83 21.80 -4.59
C ALA A 299 -19.48 21.64 -5.27
N ILE A 300 -18.92 22.77 -5.74
CA ILE A 300 -17.53 22.83 -6.21
C ILE A 300 -16.59 22.96 -5.02
N ALA A 301 -15.51 22.18 -5.00
CA ALA A 301 -14.46 22.26 -3.99
C ALA A 301 -13.74 23.62 -4.03
N ARG A 302 -13.39 24.15 -2.87
CA ARG A 302 -12.68 25.41 -2.72
C ARG A 302 -11.25 25.16 -2.22
N PRO A 303 -10.27 25.99 -2.61
CA PRO A 303 -8.93 25.91 -2.04
C PRO A 303 -8.96 26.01 -0.51
N ASN A 304 -8.18 25.16 0.16
CA ASN A 304 -8.05 25.07 1.62
C ASN A 304 -9.35 24.66 2.37
N GLU A 305 -10.32 24.12 1.69
CA GLU A 305 -11.54 23.57 2.28
C GLU A 305 -11.26 22.16 2.81
N THR A 306 -11.81 21.85 3.98
CA THR A 306 -11.74 20.49 4.53
C THR A 306 -12.79 19.57 3.90
N PRO A 307 -12.56 18.24 3.87
CA PRO A 307 -13.56 17.26 3.40
C PRO A 307 -14.93 17.45 4.06
N ALA A 308 -14.95 17.68 5.37
CA ALA A 308 -16.18 17.84 6.14
C ALA A 308 -16.98 19.10 5.73
N GLU A 309 -16.29 20.21 5.43
CA GLU A 309 -16.93 21.43 4.97
C GLU A 309 -17.54 21.27 3.57
N LEU A 310 -16.82 20.63 2.65
CA LEU A 310 -17.33 20.38 1.29
C LEU A 310 -18.55 19.45 1.33
N ILE A 311 -18.47 18.33 2.06
CA ILE A 311 -19.61 17.39 2.21
C ILE A 311 -20.80 18.09 2.85
N ARG A 312 -20.61 18.88 3.88
CA ARG A 312 -21.71 19.65 4.51
C ARG A 312 -22.40 20.57 3.50
N ARG A 313 -21.65 21.32 2.67
CA ARG A 313 -22.25 22.18 1.62
C ARG A 313 -23.03 21.38 0.58
N THR A 314 -22.48 20.23 0.19
CA THR A 314 -23.13 19.33 -0.77
C THR A 314 -24.44 18.79 -0.19
N ASP A 315 -24.47 18.39 1.09
CA ASP A 315 -25.65 17.90 1.79
C ASP A 315 -26.71 19.01 1.99
N GLU A 316 -26.30 20.24 2.30
CA GLU A 316 -27.19 21.40 2.38
C GLU A 316 -27.95 21.60 1.05
N MET A 317 -27.28 21.43 -0.09
CA MET A 317 -27.92 21.53 -1.41
C MET A 317 -28.86 20.34 -1.69
N LEU A 318 -28.51 19.13 -1.27
CA LEU A 318 -29.41 17.98 -1.34
C LEU A 318 -30.68 18.22 -0.50
N TYR A 319 -30.52 18.74 0.68
CA TYR A 319 -31.66 19.11 1.53
C TYR A 319 -32.57 20.15 0.87
N VAL A 320 -32.01 21.17 0.22
CA VAL A 320 -32.76 22.14 -0.58
C VAL A 320 -33.52 21.47 -1.71
N ALA A 321 -32.88 20.55 -2.45
CA ALA A 321 -33.51 19.80 -3.53
C ALA A 321 -34.72 18.99 -3.03
N LYS A 322 -34.56 18.27 -1.93
CA LYS A 322 -35.65 17.49 -1.30
C LYS A 322 -36.83 18.37 -0.84
N ARG A 323 -36.54 19.52 -0.24
CA ARG A 323 -37.58 20.44 0.24
C ARG A 323 -38.29 21.20 -0.87
N SER A 324 -37.62 21.49 -1.95
CA SER A 324 -38.18 22.25 -3.08
C SER A 324 -39.05 21.41 -4.03
N GLY A 325 -39.35 20.14 -3.66
CA GLY A 325 -40.28 19.28 -4.42
C GLY A 325 -39.65 18.02 -4.99
N ARG A 326 -38.39 17.70 -4.66
CA ARG A 326 -37.66 16.52 -5.13
C ARG A 326 -37.41 16.48 -6.63
N ASN A 327 -36.86 15.38 -7.13
CA ASN A 327 -36.55 15.15 -8.56
C ASN A 327 -35.88 16.36 -9.21
N ARG A 328 -34.82 16.89 -8.59
CA ARG A 328 -34.09 18.07 -9.03
C ARG A 328 -32.68 18.15 -8.55
N VAL A 329 -31.93 19.04 -9.18
CA VAL A 329 -30.56 19.37 -8.84
C VAL A 329 -30.49 20.75 -8.19
N CYS A 330 -29.73 20.87 -7.07
CA CYS A 330 -29.32 22.13 -6.45
C CYS A 330 -27.80 22.14 -6.31
N ILE A 331 -27.13 23.24 -6.72
CA ILE A 331 -25.68 23.40 -6.61
C ILE A 331 -25.39 24.74 -5.93
#